data_cdaf49a8f56ced3fa0dfa6a2df783389
#
_entry.id   cdaf49a8f56ced3fa0dfa6a2df783389
#
_cell.length_a   1.000
_cell.length_b   1.000
_cell.length_c   1.000
_cell.angle_alpha   90.00
_cell.angle_beta   90.00
_cell.angle_gamma   90.00
#
_symmetry.space_group_name_H-M   'P 1'
#
loop_
_entity.id
_entity.type
_entity.pdbx_description
1 polymer ?
#
loop_
_entity_poly.entity_id
_entity_poly.type
_entity_poly.pdbx_seq_one_letter_code
_entity_poly.pdbx_strand_id
1 'polypeptide(L)'
;MIRLMIASMRSRLVPIVLVIVALSASMALLLAVDRIQQATKNGFNQSLSGVDLVLGPGGSGLELVLYTVFHLGKPTNNITTETVSDITDDPMVEWAVPIALGDNHRGYRVISTTDEYFDRIKFGGDQPLVFAQGAPFSDLNETVIGSEVAEALGYALDTSIFVTHGSQMIGKLHDDFSFKITGILESTGTPIDRAVFVSLEGYELVHLGWQNGSKTVSLQNLDINAIPKERLYPKTVTAVYLGLKSKLSLFKFIRAVRNYPEEAISAVIPGVALAELWSMVGIVDSVFQLLNWLIIGISIVGMVTMIITGLDSRTRELTILRALGLSPPKLAGLVLLETIIISLTAVLSAIVLVWFLTVAAADLLNQWAGVRIEL
;
A
#
# COMPACT_ATOMS: atom_id res chain seq x y z
N MET A 1 -6.82 11.51 52.19
CA MET A 1 -6.92 12.36 51.02
C MET A 1 -7.50 11.60 49.81
N ILE A 2 -6.99 10.43 49.42
CA ILE A 2 -7.48 9.65 48.26
C ILE A 2 -8.97 9.28 48.43
N ARG A 3 -9.42 8.83 49.60
CA ARG A 3 -10.85 8.49 49.83
C ARG A 3 -11.78 9.70 49.67
N LEU A 4 -11.35 10.87 50.10
CA LEU A 4 -12.10 12.15 49.91
C LEU A 4 -12.18 12.54 48.44
N MET A 5 -11.08 12.39 47.71
CA MET A 5 -11.03 12.63 46.27
C MET A 5 -12.00 11.72 45.51
N ILE A 6 -11.97 10.39 45.78
CA ILE A 6 -12.87 9.43 45.13
C ILE A 6 -14.34 9.75 45.46
N ALA A 7 -14.66 10.12 46.69
CA ALA A 7 -16.02 10.51 47.07
C ALA A 7 -16.48 11.78 46.34
N SER A 8 -15.59 12.78 46.21
CA SER A 8 -15.84 14.01 45.46
C SER A 8 -15.96 13.76 43.94
N MET A 9 -15.18 12.84 43.37
CA MET A 9 -15.32 12.44 41.96
C MET A 9 -16.65 11.74 41.70
N ARG A 10 -17.11 10.87 42.62
CA ARG A 10 -18.40 10.18 42.51
C ARG A 10 -19.61 11.13 42.49
N SER A 11 -19.55 12.23 43.18
CA SER A 11 -20.66 13.25 43.19
C SER A 11 -20.81 13.97 41.86
N ARG A 12 -19.78 13.85 40.92
CA ARG A 12 -19.70 14.55 39.64
C ARG A 12 -19.32 13.62 38.48
N LEU A 13 -19.80 12.39 38.52
CA LEU A 13 -19.50 11.40 37.51
C LEU A 13 -19.84 11.87 36.09
N VAL A 14 -21.00 12.53 35.89
CA VAL A 14 -21.44 12.94 34.54
C VAL A 14 -20.48 13.95 33.90
N PRO A 15 -20.11 15.08 34.52
CA PRO A 15 -19.11 15.98 33.93
C PRO A 15 -17.75 15.33 33.71
N ILE A 16 -17.28 14.50 34.63
CA ILE A 16 -15.99 13.79 34.51
C ILE A 16 -16.01 12.83 33.32
N VAL A 17 -17.06 12.02 33.19
CA VAL A 17 -17.21 11.09 32.06
C VAL A 17 -17.25 11.83 30.73
N LEU A 18 -18.00 12.93 30.63
CA LEU A 18 -18.04 13.75 29.42
C LEU A 18 -16.66 14.29 29.02
N VAL A 19 -15.86 14.72 29.98
CA VAL A 19 -14.50 15.18 29.71
C VAL A 19 -13.58 14.05 29.33
N ILE A 20 -13.65 12.89 29.99
CA ILE A 20 -12.89 11.70 29.60
C ILE A 20 -13.24 11.31 28.17
N VAL A 21 -14.53 11.28 27.81
CA VAL A 21 -14.98 10.95 26.45
C VAL A 21 -14.45 11.97 25.44
N ALA A 22 -14.55 13.26 25.72
CA ALA A 22 -14.07 14.31 24.82
C ALA A 22 -12.54 14.25 24.60
N LEU A 23 -11.78 14.11 25.69
CA LEU A 23 -10.32 13.97 25.61
C LEU A 23 -9.91 12.65 24.93
N SER A 24 -10.60 11.55 25.23
CA SER A 24 -10.35 10.26 24.60
C SER A 24 -10.63 10.30 23.10
N ALA A 25 -11.73 10.93 22.68
CA ALA A 25 -12.06 11.07 21.27
C ALA A 25 -11.02 11.93 20.51
N SER A 26 -10.58 13.05 21.10
CA SER A 26 -9.53 13.89 20.51
C SER A 26 -8.21 13.14 20.37
N MET A 27 -7.79 12.43 21.41
CA MET A 27 -6.55 11.65 21.40
C MET A 27 -6.64 10.46 20.46
N ALA A 28 -7.79 9.78 20.42
CA ALA A 28 -8.03 8.67 19.50
C ALA A 28 -7.96 9.13 18.03
N LEU A 29 -8.50 10.32 17.71
CA LEU A 29 -8.39 10.89 16.36
C LEU A 29 -6.94 11.15 15.97
N LEU A 30 -6.14 11.73 16.87
CA LEU A 30 -4.71 11.96 16.63
C LEU A 30 -3.98 10.65 16.36
N LEU A 31 -4.17 9.64 17.21
CA LEU A 31 -3.53 8.34 17.07
C LEU A 31 -3.99 7.60 15.80
N ALA A 32 -5.28 7.70 15.45
CA ALA A 32 -5.81 7.06 14.25
C ALA A 32 -5.22 7.68 12.98
N VAL A 33 -5.13 9.01 12.90
CA VAL A 33 -4.52 9.72 11.76
C VAL A 33 -3.06 9.33 11.62
N ASP A 34 -2.28 9.34 12.70
CA ASP A 34 -0.87 8.95 12.68
C ASP A 34 -0.68 7.49 12.23
N ARG A 35 -1.50 6.57 12.76
CA ARG A 35 -1.50 5.15 12.35
C ARG A 35 -1.79 4.95 10.88
N ILE A 36 -2.82 5.63 10.34
CA ILE A 36 -3.17 5.54 8.91
C ILE A 36 -2.03 6.07 8.05
N GLN A 37 -1.43 7.20 8.41
CA GLN A 37 -0.29 7.76 7.67
C GLN A 37 0.91 6.81 7.66
N GLN A 38 1.28 6.24 8.81
CA GLN A 38 2.40 5.32 8.93
C GLN A 38 2.12 4.02 8.16
N ALA A 39 0.92 3.44 8.30
CA ALA A 39 0.54 2.24 7.56
C ALA A 39 0.59 2.46 6.05
N THR A 40 0.10 3.60 5.56
CA THR A 40 0.16 3.96 4.14
C THR A 40 1.60 4.07 3.66
N LYS A 41 2.45 4.83 4.36
CA LYS A 41 3.88 4.99 4.01
C LYS A 41 4.61 3.65 4.02
N ASN A 42 4.38 2.82 5.03
CA ASN A 42 5.01 1.50 5.13
C ASN A 42 4.55 0.58 4.02
N GLY A 43 3.24 0.50 3.74
CA GLY A 43 2.70 -0.31 2.65
C GLY A 43 3.31 0.06 1.30
N PHE A 44 3.45 1.36 1.01
CA PHE A 44 4.11 1.81 -0.21
C PHE A 44 5.61 1.47 -0.24
N ASN A 45 6.35 1.72 0.83
CA ASN A 45 7.79 1.45 0.86
C ASN A 45 8.13 -0.04 0.84
N GLN A 46 7.20 -0.88 1.26
CA GLN A 46 7.37 -2.33 1.33
C GLN A 46 6.86 -3.07 0.08
N SER A 47 6.21 -2.36 -0.85
CA SER A 47 5.58 -2.99 -2.02
C SER A 47 6.56 -3.63 -2.99
N LEU A 48 7.82 -3.19 -3.01
CA LEU A 48 8.85 -3.75 -3.88
C LEU A 48 10.19 -3.79 -3.13
N SER A 49 10.61 -4.97 -2.77
CA SER A 49 11.92 -5.26 -2.17
C SER A 49 12.75 -6.15 -3.11
N GLY A 50 14.06 -6.12 -2.96
CA GLY A 50 14.95 -6.96 -3.75
C GLY A 50 15.24 -6.45 -5.17
N VAL A 51 14.53 -5.44 -5.67
CA VAL A 51 14.75 -4.81 -6.98
C VAL A 51 15.65 -3.59 -6.81
N ASP A 52 16.80 -3.61 -7.47
CA ASP A 52 17.74 -2.49 -7.40
C ASP A 52 17.32 -1.33 -8.32
N LEU A 53 16.84 -1.66 -9.53
CA LEU A 53 16.43 -0.71 -10.55
C LEU A 53 15.18 -1.16 -11.29
N VAL A 54 14.37 -0.19 -11.69
CA VAL A 54 13.32 -0.35 -12.69
C VAL A 54 13.78 0.36 -13.95
N LEU A 55 13.94 -0.41 -15.03
CA LEU A 55 14.24 0.09 -16.36
C LEU A 55 12.92 0.29 -17.13
N GLY A 56 12.81 1.40 -17.84
CA GLY A 56 11.63 1.70 -18.65
C GLY A 56 11.90 2.79 -19.68
N PRO A 57 10.88 3.20 -20.44
CA PRO A 57 11.02 4.29 -21.42
C PRO A 57 11.44 5.58 -20.74
N GLY A 58 12.11 6.44 -21.50
CA GLY A 58 12.53 7.77 -21.03
C GLY A 58 11.35 8.60 -20.57
N GLY A 59 11.45 9.18 -19.36
CA GLY A 59 10.38 9.96 -18.78
C GLY A 59 10.52 10.15 -17.27
N SER A 60 9.40 10.32 -16.59
CA SER A 60 9.38 10.48 -15.13
C SER A 60 9.63 9.13 -14.44
N GLY A 61 10.65 9.08 -13.59
CA GLY A 61 10.93 7.90 -12.77
C GLY A 61 9.80 7.57 -11.80
N LEU A 62 9.13 8.59 -11.29
CA LEU A 62 7.97 8.41 -10.42
C LEU A 62 6.81 7.76 -11.20
N GLU A 63 6.51 8.24 -12.40
CA GLU A 63 5.46 7.65 -13.24
C GLU A 63 5.75 6.19 -13.55
N LEU A 64 7.01 5.86 -13.91
CA LEU A 64 7.46 4.50 -14.16
C LEU A 64 7.17 3.58 -12.97
N VAL A 65 7.53 3.98 -11.77
CA VAL A 65 7.29 3.20 -10.54
C VAL A 65 5.79 3.11 -10.22
N LEU A 66 5.02 4.20 -10.40
CA LEU A 66 3.58 4.19 -10.13
C LEU A 66 2.84 3.16 -10.98
N TYR A 67 3.10 3.06 -12.29
CA TYR A 67 2.37 2.11 -13.10
C TYR A 67 2.93 0.68 -13.04
N THR A 68 4.24 0.50 -12.81
CA THR A 68 4.83 -0.85 -12.77
C THR A 68 4.67 -1.54 -11.43
N VAL A 69 4.84 -0.80 -10.32
CA VAL A 69 4.82 -1.36 -8.96
C VAL A 69 3.45 -1.22 -8.31
N PHE A 70 2.81 -0.05 -8.46
CA PHE A 70 1.52 0.23 -7.83
C PHE A 70 0.33 0.01 -8.76
N HIS A 71 0.60 -0.33 -10.00
CA HIS A 71 -0.41 -0.55 -11.04
C HIS A 71 -1.33 0.66 -11.26
N LEU A 72 -0.85 1.87 -10.92
CA LEU A 72 -1.56 3.13 -11.05
C LEU A 72 -1.18 3.84 -12.36
N GLY A 73 -2.18 4.27 -13.11
CA GLY A 73 -1.96 4.93 -14.40
C GLY A 73 -1.81 3.93 -15.56
N LYS A 74 -1.29 4.42 -16.68
CA LYS A 74 -1.04 3.63 -17.89
C LYS A 74 0.33 3.98 -18.44
N PRO A 75 1.10 3.00 -18.93
CA PRO A 75 2.33 3.30 -19.64
C PRO A 75 2.03 4.10 -20.91
N THR A 76 2.78 5.15 -21.15
CA THR A 76 2.67 5.99 -22.35
C THR A 76 3.50 5.43 -23.50
N ASN A 77 4.64 4.81 -23.18
CA ASN A 77 5.57 4.18 -24.11
C ASN A 77 6.04 2.84 -23.55
N ASN A 78 6.59 2.02 -24.43
CA ASN A 78 7.26 0.78 -24.09
C ASN A 78 8.73 0.86 -24.57
N ILE A 79 9.56 -0.05 -24.10
CA ILE A 79 10.94 -0.26 -24.56
C ILE A 79 11.00 -1.51 -25.43
N THR A 80 11.88 -1.49 -26.43
CA THR A 80 12.05 -2.63 -27.34
C THR A 80 12.76 -3.77 -26.62
N THR A 81 12.38 -5.00 -26.96
CA THR A 81 13.02 -6.20 -26.39
C THR A 81 14.49 -6.29 -26.79
N GLU A 82 14.87 -5.75 -27.95
CA GLU A 82 16.25 -5.65 -28.40
C GLU A 82 17.07 -4.77 -27.44
N THR A 83 16.58 -3.57 -27.13
CA THR A 83 17.18 -2.68 -26.12
C THR A 83 17.29 -3.36 -24.75
N VAL A 84 16.25 -4.10 -24.34
CA VAL A 84 16.29 -4.86 -23.09
C VAL A 84 17.42 -5.87 -23.11
N SER A 85 17.54 -6.67 -24.18
CA SER A 85 18.61 -7.66 -24.32
C SER A 85 19.99 -7.03 -24.20
N ASP A 86 20.25 -5.97 -24.96
CA ASP A 86 21.53 -5.27 -24.94
C ASP A 86 21.93 -4.76 -23.56
N ILE A 87 20.95 -4.25 -22.80
CA ILE A 87 21.21 -3.71 -21.46
C ILE A 87 21.36 -4.82 -20.42
N THR A 88 20.59 -5.90 -20.53
CA THR A 88 20.65 -7.00 -19.58
C THR A 88 21.88 -7.89 -19.78
N ASP A 89 22.50 -7.86 -20.95
CA ASP A 89 23.78 -8.52 -21.24
C ASP A 89 24.99 -7.81 -20.57
N ASP A 90 24.79 -6.63 -19.96
CA ASP A 90 25.84 -5.95 -19.21
C ASP A 90 26.31 -6.82 -18.02
N PRO A 91 27.64 -7.01 -17.85
CA PRO A 91 28.20 -7.82 -16.77
C PRO A 91 27.82 -7.39 -15.35
N MET A 92 27.32 -6.17 -15.17
CA MET A 92 26.84 -5.64 -13.87
C MET A 92 25.46 -6.21 -13.49
N VAL A 93 24.67 -6.70 -14.46
CA VAL A 93 23.34 -7.26 -14.22
C VAL A 93 23.48 -8.69 -13.68
N GLU A 94 22.73 -8.99 -12.65
CA GLU A 94 22.60 -10.32 -12.06
C GLU A 94 21.37 -11.05 -12.60
N TRP A 95 20.24 -10.36 -12.61
CA TRP A 95 18.96 -10.86 -13.12
C TRP A 95 18.10 -9.72 -13.68
N ALA A 96 17.21 -10.08 -14.58
CA ALA A 96 16.27 -9.16 -15.21
C ALA A 96 14.91 -9.82 -15.39
N VAL A 97 13.86 -9.18 -14.92
CA VAL A 97 12.48 -9.64 -15.03
C VAL A 97 11.67 -8.63 -15.83
N PRO A 98 11.34 -8.93 -17.09
CA PRO A 98 10.54 -8.05 -17.93
C PRO A 98 9.08 -8.03 -17.48
N ILE A 99 8.44 -6.86 -17.63
CA ILE A 99 7.06 -6.59 -17.28
C ILE A 99 6.37 -5.96 -18.49
N ALA A 100 5.28 -6.57 -18.95
CA ALA A 100 4.38 -5.96 -19.93
C ALA A 100 3.00 -5.74 -19.30
N LEU A 101 2.47 -4.53 -19.50
CA LEU A 101 1.19 -4.09 -18.96
C LEU A 101 0.28 -3.62 -20.09
N GLY A 102 -0.98 -3.93 -20.04
CA GLY A 102 -1.92 -3.49 -21.07
C GLY A 102 -3.33 -4.00 -20.84
N ASP A 103 -3.45 -5.16 -20.28
CA ASP A 103 -4.71 -5.87 -20.09
C ASP A 103 -5.26 -5.76 -18.67
N ASN A 104 -6.51 -6.18 -18.55
CA ASN A 104 -7.27 -6.13 -17.33
C ASN A 104 -8.14 -7.39 -17.21
N HIS A 105 -8.39 -7.84 -16.00
CA HIS A 105 -9.38 -8.87 -15.72
C HIS A 105 -10.35 -8.38 -14.65
N ARG A 106 -11.58 -8.05 -15.04
CA ARG A 106 -12.66 -7.59 -14.12
C ARG A 106 -12.23 -6.47 -13.16
N GLY A 107 -11.37 -5.54 -13.61
CA GLY A 107 -10.89 -4.44 -12.79
C GLY A 107 -9.50 -4.68 -12.17
N TYR A 108 -8.98 -5.89 -12.23
CA TYR A 108 -7.65 -6.24 -11.77
C TYR A 108 -6.64 -6.15 -12.91
N ARG A 109 -5.48 -5.57 -12.64
CA ARG A 109 -4.41 -5.41 -13.62
C ARG A 109 -3.84 -6.77 -14.02
N VAL A 110 -3.69 -7.01 -15.31
CA VAL A 110 -2.92 -8.13 -15.83
C VAL A 110 -1.47 -7.69 -16.01
N ILE A 111 -0.57 -8.49 -15.45
CA ILE A 111 0.88 -8.32 -15.52
C ILE A 111 1.43 -9.52 -16.30
N SER A 112 2.07 -9.23 -17.41
CA SER A 112 2.74 -10.25 -18.18
C SER A 112 4.22 -10.23 -17.86
N THR A 113 4.76 -11.39 -17.48
CA THR A 113 6.13 -11.50 -16.97
C THR A 113 6.66 -12.92 -17.16
N THR A 114 7.85 -13.20 -16.63
CA THR A 114 8.43 -14.55 -16.58
C THR A 114 8.17 -15.20 -15.22
N ASP A 115 8.32 -16.52 -15.14
CA ASP A 115 8.24 -17.29 -13.88
C ASP A 115 9.28 -16.84 -12.84
N GLU A 116 10.43 -16.33 -13.28
CA GLU A 116 11.44 -15.73 -12.40
C GLU A 116 10.89 -14.60 -11.52
N TYR A 117 9.79 -13.96 -11.92
CA TYR A 117 9.13 -12.93 -11.11
C TYR A 117 8.85 -13.43 -9.70
N PHE A 118 8.35 -14.64 -9.55
CA PHE A 118 7.94 -15.21 -8.25
C PHE A 118 9.13 -15.55 -7.36
N ASP A 119 10.30 -15.79 -7.94
CA ASP A 119 11.53 -16.08 -7.21
C ASP A 119 12.33 -14.82 -6.86
N ARG A 120 12.30 -13.80 -7.74
CA ARG A 120 13.13 -12.59 -7.61
C ARG A 120 12.44 -11.47 -6.87
N ILE A 121 11.12 -11.31 -7.04
CA ILE A 121 10.40 -10.22 -6.41
C ILE A 121 10.09 -10.56 -4.96
N LYS A 122 10.34 -9.58 -4.10
CA LYS A 122 10.14 -9.67 -2.66
C LYS A 122 9.32 -8.49 -2.18
N PHE A 123 8.76 -8.61 -0.98
CA PHE A 123 7.99 -7.57 -0.31
C PHE A 123 8.36 -7.50 1.18
N GLY A 124 7.85 -6.50 1.90
CA GLY A 124 7.91 -6.46 3.36
C GLY A 124 9.30 -6.58 3.97
N GLY A 125 10.34 -6.00 3.36
CA GLY A 125 11.71 -6.08 3.86
C GLY A 125 12.40 -7.41 3.56
N ASP A 126 12.30 -7.90 2.33
CA ASP A 126 12.94 -9.10 1.78
C ASP A 126 12.18 -10.44 1.97
N GLN A 127 10.88 -10.39 2.23
CA GLN A 127 10.05 -11.60 2.26
C GLN A 127 9.80 -12.12 0.84
N PRO A 128 10.00 -13.42 0.57
CA PRO A 128 9.72 -14.01 -0.74
C PRO A 128 8.21 -14.14 -0.97
N LEU A 129 7.81 -14.16 -2.24
CA LEU A 129 6.44 -14.52 -2.62
C LEU A 129 6.21 -16.00 -2.33
N VAL A 130 5.09 -16.31 -1.69
CA VAL A 130 4.71 -17.68 -1.33
C VAL A 130 3.37 -18.01 -1.99
N PHE A 131 3.23 -19.24 -2.48
CA PHE A 131 1.98 -19.74 -3.02
C PHE A 131 1.12 -20.33 -1.89
N ALA A 132 -0.07 -19.78 -1.70
CA ALA A 132 -1.08 -20.37 -0.82
C ALA A 132 -1.60 -21.70 -1.42
N GLN A 133 -1.71 -21.75 -2.76
CA GLN A 133 -2.12 -22.94 -3.50
C GLN A 133 -1.43 -22.97 -4.88
N GLY A 134 -1.11 -24.15 -5.37
CA GLY A 134 -0.56 -24.36 -6.69
C GLY A 134 0.90 -23.98 -6.84
N ALA A 135 1.28 -23.51 -8.03
CA ALA A 135 2.66 -23.20 -8.42
C ALA A 135 2.70 -22.08 -9.48
N PRO A 136 3.89 -21.56 -9.84
CA PRO A 136 4.04 -20.65 -10.98
C PRO A 136 3.48 -21.25 -12.28
N PHE A 137 3.15 -20.39 -13.22
CA PHE A 137 2.77 -20.85 -14.56
C PHE A 137 3.99 -21.45 -15.28
N SER A 138 3.75 -22.49 -16.07
CA SER A 138 4.72 -23.18 -16.93
C SER A 138 4.31 -23.21 -18.39
N ASP A 139 3.01 -23.08 -18.65
CA ASP A 139 2.43 -23.10 -19.99
C ASP A 139 1.83 -21.73 -20.38
N LEU A 140 1.63 -21.54 -21.70
CA LEU A 140 1.14 -20.30 -22.29
C LEU A 140 -0.25 -19.88 -21.81
N ASN A 141 -1.08 -20.86 -21.46
CA ASN A 141 -2.47 -20.67 -21.03
C ASN A 141 -2.66 -20.74 -19.51
N GLU A 142 -1.59 -20.64 -18.76
CA GLU A 142 -1.61 -20.66 -17.31
C GLU A 142 -1.50 -19.26 -16.73
N THR A 143 -2.06 -19.10 -15.54
CA THR A 143 -2.06 -17.82 -14.83
C THR A 143 -1.93 -18.03 -13.32
N VAL A 144 -1.25 -17.08 -12.69
CA VAL A 144 -1.18 -16.94 -11.22
C VAL A 144 -1.97 -15.71 -10.84
N ILE A 145 -2.70 -15.78 -9.74
CA ILE A 145 -3.48 -14.66 -9.23
C ILE A 145 -3.08 -14.29 -7.81
N GLY A 146 -3.19 -13.00 -7.49
CA GLY A 146 -3.02 -12.51 -6.13
C GLY A 146 -4.17 -12.93 -5.21
N SER A 147 -3.91 -12.90 -3.91
CA SER A 147 -4.86 -13.36 -2.88
C SER A 147 -6.19 -12.61 -2.92
N GLU A 148 -6.17 -11.28 -3.11
CA GLU A 148 -7.39 -10.46 -3.15
C GLU A 148 -8.24 -10.77 -4.40
N VAL A 149 -7.59 -11.06 -5.55
CA VAL A 149 -8.29 -11.47 -6.76
C VAL A 149 -9.05 -12.79 -6.53
N ALA A 150 -8.39 -13.76 -5.90
CA ALA A 150 -8.98 -15.05 -5.58
C ALA A 150 -10.17 -14.90 -4.64
N GLU A 151 -10.02 -14.14 -3.57
CA GLU A 151 -11.07 -13.93 -2.56
C GLU A 151 -12.25 -13.14 -3.11
N ALA A 152 -12.01 -11.99 -3.75
CA ALA A 152 -13.06 -11.09 -4.22
C ALA A 152 -13.89 -11.67 -5.36
N LEU A 153 -13.28 -12.51 -6.23
CA LEU A 153 -13.97 -13.12 -7.37
C LEU A 153 -14.37 -14.57 -7.11
N GLY A 154 -14.02 -15.14 -5.94
CA GLY A 154 -14.35 -16.52 -5.58
C GLY A 154 -13.64 -17.55 -6.46
N TYR A 155 -12.39 -17.28 -6.87
CA TYR A 155 -11.63 -18.16 -7.75
C TYR A 155 -10.85 -19.22 -6.99
N ALA A 156 -10.75 -20.39 -7.63
CA ALA A 156 -9.94 -21.53 -7.16
C ALA A 156 -9.01 -21.99 -8.28
N LEU A 157 -8.08 -22.88 -7.95
CA LEU A 157 -7.25 -23.53 -8.95
C LEU A 157 -8.13 -24.18 -10.05
N ASP A 158 -7.58 -24.30 -11.24
CA ASP A 158 -8.23 -24.84 -12.43
C ASP A 158 -9.38 -24.00 -13.00
N THR A 159 -9.73 -22.87 -12.38
CA THR A 159 -10.71 -21.93 -12.94
C THR A 159 -10.13 -21.27 -14.19
N SER A 160 -10.92 -21.19 -15.28
CA SER A 160 -10.53 -20.49 -16.50
C SER A 160 -10.99 -19.04 -16.47
N ILE A 161 -10.11 -18.14 -16.82
CA ILE A 161 -10.36 -16.70 -16.87
C ILE A 161 -9.99 -16.11 -18.23
N PHE A 162 -10.64 -15.00 -18.60
CA PHE A 162 -10.36 -14.28 -19.84
C PHE A 162 -9.83 -12.88 -19.50
N VAL A 163 -8.90 -12.40 -20.32
CA VAL A 163 -8.38 -11.03 -20.19
C VAL A 163 -9.08 -10.09 -21.18
N THR A 164 -9.07 -8.80 -20.87
CA THR A 164 -9.70 -7.77 -21.69
C THR A 164 -8.75 -6.61 -21.93
N HIS A 165 -8.81 -6.05 -23.14
CA HIS A 165 -8.10 -4.81 -23.45
C HIS A 165 -8.81 -3.58 -22.88
N GLY A 166 -8.07 -2.68 -22.23
CA GLY A 166 -8.56 -1.36 -21.79
C GLY A 166 -9.15 -1.30 -20.39
N SER A 167 -9.77 -0.14 -20.04
CA SER A 167 -10.30 0.13 -18.71
C SER A 167 -11.63 -0.58 -18.47
N GLN A 168 -11.76 -1.10 -17.34
CA GLN A 168 -12.80 -1.78 -16.51
C GLN A 168 -14.20 -2.08 -17.07
N MET A 169 -14.78 -1.34 -18.03
CA MET A 169 -16.19 -1.55 -18.44
C MET A 169 -16.46 -1.54 -19.95
N ILE A 170 -15.49 -1.22 -20.79
CA ILE A 170 -15.69 -1.05 -22.25
C ILE A 170 -14.62 -1.79 -23.06
N GLY A 171 -13.86 -2.68 -22.43
CA GLY A 171 -12.81 -3.46 -23.11
C GLY A 171 -13.39 -4.58 -23.97
N LYS A 172 -12.75 -4.87 -25.12
CA LYS A 172 -13.06 -6.05 -25.90
C LYS A 172 -12.51 -7.28 -25.19
N LEU A 173 -13.37 -8.27 -24.96
CA LEU A 173 -12.99 -9.54 -24.35
C LEU A 173 -12.20 -10.39 -25.35
N HIS A 174 -11.10 -10.97 -24.91
CA HIS A 174 -10.35 -11.99 -25.63
C HIS A 174 -11.00 -13.36 -25.38
N ASP A 175 -12.17 -13.60 -25.98
CA ASP A 175 -12.97 -14.81 -25.78
C ASP A 175 -12.44 -16.06 -26.46
N ASP A 176 -11.39 -15.91 -27.28
CA ASP A 176 -10.75 -17.01 -28.02
C ASP A 176 -9.70 -17.75 -27.22
N PHE A 177 -9.19 -17.15 -26.13
CA PHE A 177 -8.13 -17.73 -25.35
C PHE A 177 -8.38 -17.50 -23.85
N SER A 178 -8.43 -18.59 -23.10
CA SER A 178 -8.62 -18.56 -21.66
C SER A 178 -7.33 -18.96 -20.94
N PHE A 179 -7.08 -18.31 -19.82
CA PHE A 179 -6.00 -18.67 -18.91
C PHE A 179 -6.56 -19.52 -17.78
N LYS A 180 -5.88 -20.61 -17.45
CA LYS A 180 -6.22 -21.51 -16.36
C LYS A 180 -5.43 -21.12 -15.11
N ILE A 181 -6.09 -20.93 -13.97
CA ILE A 181 -5.43 -20.59 -12.71
C ILE A 181 -4.65 -21.80 -12.20
N THR A 182 -3.33 -21.69 -12.14
CA THR A 182 -2.40 -22.73 -11.64
C THR A 182 -1.79 -22.37 -10.30
N GLY A 183 -1.83 -21.08 -9.91
CA GLY A 183 -1.30 -20.62 -8.64
C GLY A 183 -2.10 -19.47 -8.04
N ILE A 184 -2.19 -19.46 -6.71
CA ILE A 184 -2.75 -18.38 -5.91
C ILE A 184 -1.70 -18.00 -4.88
N LEU A 185 -1.29 -16.72 -4.90
CA LEU A 185 -0.30 -16.20 -3.95
C LEU A 185 -0.90 -16.00 -2.56
N GLU A 186 -0.07 -16.16 -1.54
CA GLU A 186 -0.42 -15.69 -0.18
C GLU A 186 -0.54 -14.16 -0.17
N SER A 187 -1.31 -13.66 0.79
CA SER A 187 -1.51 -12.22 0.91
C SER A 187 -0.23 -11.52 1.37
N THR A 188 0.19 -10.53 0.61
CA THR A 188 1.40 -9.73 0.83
C THR A 188 1.11 -8.37 1.47
N GLY A 189 -0.14 -7.88 1.40
CA GLY A 189 -0.50 -6.50 1.76
C GLY A 189 0.03 -5.45 0.76
N THR A 190 0.37 -5.87 -0.45
CA THR A 190 0.93 -5.02 -1.51
C THR A 190 0.05 -5.08 -2.77
N PRO A 191 0.28 -4.24 -3.78
CA PRO A 191 -0.47 -4.30 -5.05
C PRO A 191 -0.42 -5.65 -5.77
N ILE A 192 0.54 -6.52 -5.43
CA ILE A 192 0.65 -7.89 -5.93
C ILE A 192 -0.63 -8.68 -5.64
N ASP A 193 -1.26 -8.47 -4.49
CA ASP A 193 -2.49 -9.15 -4.09
C ASP A 193 -3.67 -8.88 -5.05
N ARG A 194 -3.59 -7.76 -5.79
CA ARG A 194 -4.60 -7.28 -6.75
C ARG A 194 -4.23 -7.49 -8.21
N ALA A 195 -3.26 -8.35 -8.48
CA ALA A 195 -2.76 -8.59 -9.83
C ALA A 195 -3.10 -9.99 -10.34
N VAL A 196 -3.19 -10.11 -11.65
CA VAL A 196 -3.28 -11.37 -12.40
C VAL A 196 -2.00 -11.49 -13.22
N PHE A 197 -1.27 -12.58 -13.07
CA PHE A 197 0.03 -12.79 -13.72
C PHE A 197 -0.10 -13.82 -14.83
N VAL A 198 0.38 -13.49 -16.02
CA VAL A 198 0.43 -14.38 -17.18
C VAL A 198 1.84 -14.39 -17.78
N SER A 199 2.17 -15.42 -18.53
CA SER A 199 3.45 -15.44 -19.24
C SER A 199 3.49 -14.37 -20.35
N LEU A 200 4.70 -13.88 -20.68
CA LEU A 200 4.89 -12.94 -21.80
C LEU A 200 4.43 -13.53 -23.12
N GLU A 201 4.69 -14.80 -23.32
CA GLU A 201 4.29 -15.54 -24.51
C GLU A 201 2.76 -15.71 -24.58
N GLY A 202 2.11 -16.00 -23.45
CA GLY A 202 0.65 -16.07 -23.36
C GLY A 202 -0.02 -14.72 -23.65
N TYR A 203 0.59 -13.64 -23.16
CA TYR A 203 0.17 -12.28 -23.47
C TYR A 203 0.27 -11.97 -24.96
N GLU A 204 1.40 -12.26 -25.61
CA GLU A 204 1.60 -12.01 -27.03
C GLU A 204 0.67 -12.89 -27.88
N LEU A 205 0.43 -14.13 -27.46
CA LEU A 205 -0.50 -15.04 -28.14
C LEU A 205 -1.91 -14.46 -28.23
N VAL A 206 -2.41 -13.90 -27.13
CA VAL A 206 -3.74 -13.26 -27.09
C VAL A 206 -3.82 -12.09 -28.08
N HIS A 207 -2.71 -11.41 -28.32
CA HIS A 207 -2.61 -10.24 -29.21
C HIS A 207 -2.34 -10.57 -30.68
N LEU A 208 -1.84 -11.77 -30.97
CA LEU A 208 -1.51 -12.20 -32.36
C LEU A 208 -2.69 -12.11 -33.33
N GLY A 209 -3.91 -12.26 -32.86
CA GLY A 209 -5.12 -12.16 -33.66
C GLY A 209 -5.72 -10.75 -33.76
N TRP A 210 -5.06 -9.73 -33.20
CA TRP A 210 -5.62 -8.39 -33.08
C TRP A 210 -4.74 -7.35 -33.79
N GLN A 211 -5.35 -6.51 -34.63
CA GLN A 211 -4.70 -5.34 -35.25
C GLN A 211 -5.60 -4.10 -35.07
N ASN A 212 -5.02 -3.01 -34.60
CA ASN A 212 -5.72 -1.73 -34.38
C ASN A 212 -7.01 -1.87 -33.55
N GLY A 213 -7.01 -2.76 -32.53
CA GLY A 213 -8.16 -2.99 -31.67
C GLY A 213 -9.31 -3.76 -32.35
N SER A 214 -9.05 -4.42 -33.49
CA SER A 214 -10.01 -5.28 -34.19
C SER A 214 -9.44 -6.67 -34.38
N LYS A 215 -10.29 -7.69 -34.20
CA LYS A 215 -9.96 -9.08 -34.39
C LYS A 215 -9.80 -9.37 -35.88
N THR A 216 -8.64 -9.83 -36.28
CA THR A 216 -8.31 -10.16 -37.69
C THR A 216 -8.24 -11.67 -37.93
N VAL A 217 -7.85 -12.46 -36.91
CA VAL A 217 -7.75 -13.90 -36.94
C VAL A 217 -8.28 -14.49 -35.64
N SER A 218 -9.04 -15.59 -35.71
CA SER A 218 -9.47 -16.34 -34.54
C SER A 218 -8.42 -17.37 -34.16
N LEU A 219 -8.00 -17.33 -32.87
CA LEU A 219 -7.04 -18.29 -32.31
C LEU A 219 -7.58 -19.71 -32.23
N GLN A 220 -8.91 -19.89 -32.24
CA GLN A 220 -9.57 -21.20 -32.19
C GLN A 220 -9.21 -22.11 -33.37
N ASN A 221 -8.77 -21.52 -34.49
CA ASN A 221 -8.40 -22.25 -35.73
C ASN A 221 -6.89 -22.35 -35.93
N LEU A 222 -6.08 -21.86 -35.01
CA LEU A 222 -4.62 -21.90 -35.07
C LEU A 222 -4.10 -23.05 -34.21
N ASP A 223 -3.21 -23.86 -34.81
CA ASP A 223 -2.41 -24.78 -34.01
C ASP A 223 -1.33 -23.98 -33.26
N ILE A 224 -1.57 -23.75 -31.99
CA ILE A 224 -0.70 -22.95 -31.11
C ILE A 224 0.71 -23.57 -31.06
N ASN A 225 0.80 -24.91 -31.13
CA ASN A 225 2.07 -25.62 -31.10
C ASN A 225 2.89 -25.48 -32.41
N ALA A 226 2.24 -25.04 -33.47
CA ALA A 226 2.91 -24.76 -34.77
C ALA A 226 3.47 -23.32 -34.83
N ILE A 227 3.20 -22.47 -33.86
CA ILE A 227 3.70 -21.09 -33.81
C ILE A 227 5.13 -21.11 -33.26
N PRO A 228 6.13 -20.60 -34.02
CA PRO A 228 7.50 -20.49 -33.51
C PRO A 228 7.53 -19.68 -32.20
N LYS A 229 8.22 -20.17 -31.15
CA LYS A 229 8.31 -19.52 -29.84
C LYS A 229 8.83 -18.07 -29.95
N GLU A 230 9.70 -17.80 -30.90
CA GLU A 230 10.26 -16.46 -31.16
C GLU A 230 9.20 -15.44 -31.59
N ARG A 231 8.07 -15.91 -32.16
CA ARG A 231 6.91 -15.04 -32.47
C ARG A 231 5.97 -14.80 -31.32
N LEU A 232 6.09 -15.58 -30.27
CA LEU A 232 5.30 -15.47 -29.05
C LEU A 232 5.97 -14.57 -27.99
N TYR A 233 7.21 -14.11 -28.26
CA TYR A 233 7.85 -13.17 -27.36
C TYR A 233 7.51 -11.73 -27.79
N PRO A 234 7.05 -10.85 -26.87
CA PRO A 234 6.64 -9.50 -27.21
C PRO A 234 7.82 -8.69 -27.75
N LYS A 235 7.58 -7.89 -28.79
CA LYS A 235 8.58 -6.99 -29.37
C LYS A 235 8.93 -5.83 -28.46
N THR A 236 8.03 -5.49 -27.56
CA THR A 236 8.20 -4.39 -26.59
C THR A 236 7.68 -4.82 -25.24
N VAL A 237 8.31 -4.32 -24.18
CA VAL A 237 7.86 -4.48 -22.79
C VAL A 237 7.70 -3.10 -22.14
N THR A 238 6.90 -3.04 -21.12
CA THR A 238 6.62 -1.79 -20.43
C THR A 238 7.77 -1.37 -19.52
N ALA A 239 8.39 -2.33 -18.85
CA ALA A 239 9.52 -2.11 -17.95
C ALA A 239 10.30 -3.42 -17.72
N VAL A 240 11.46 -3.30 -17.09
CA VAL A 240 12.23 -4.45 -16.61
C VAL A 240 12.67 -4.20 -15.18
N TYR A 241 12.42 -5.15 -14.29
CA TYR A 241 13.00 -5.14 -12.96
C TYR A 241 14.39 -5.75 -13.01
N LEU A 242 15.36 -5.07 -12.39
CA LEU A 242 16.76 -5.45 -12.43
C LEU A 242 17.34 -5.64 -11.03
N GLY A 243 18.10 -6.70 -10.88
CA GLY A 243 19.05 -6.87 -9.78
C GLY A 243 20.48 -6.76 -10.28
N LEU A 244 21.32 -6.04 -9.55
CA LEU A 244 22.73 -5.86 -9.87
C LEU A 244 23.60 -6.74 -8.97
N LYS A 245 24.69 -7.30 -9.54
CA LYS A 245 25.67 -8.08 -8.77
C LYS A 245 26.31 -7.29 -7.62
N SER A 246 26.36 -5.97 -7.75
CA SER A 246 26.90 -5.10 -6.71
C SER A 246 26.16 -3.76 -6.69
N LYS A 247 25.66 -3.39 -5.52
CA LYS A 247 25.02 -2.08 -5.31
C LYS A 247 25.98 -0.90 -5.53
N LEU A 248 27.29 -1.12 -5.49
CA LEU A 248 28.28 -0.09 -5.79
C LEU A 248 28.32 0.29 -7.28
N SER A 249 27.87 -0.60 -8.17
CA SER A 249 27.80 -0.34 -9.62
C SER A 249 26.56 0.43 -10.04
N LEU A 250 25.61 0.65 -9.14
CA LEU A 250 24.27 1.18 -9.43
C LEU A 250 24.32 2.53 -10.18
N PHE A 251 25.08 3.50 -9.69
CA PHE A 251 25.16 4.81 -10.36
C PHE A 251 25.94 4.75 -11.70
N LYS A 252 26.91 3.84 -11.82
CA LYS A 252 27.61 3.60 -13.08
C LYS A 252 26.65 3.02 -14.12
N PHE A 253 25.84 2.04 -13.72
CA PHE A 253 24.85 1.43 -14.58
C PHE A 253 23.77 2.43 -15.02
N ILE A 254 23.19 3.21 -14.09
CA ILE A 254 22.22 4.28 -14.42
C ILE A 254 22.80 5.26 -15.44
N ARG A 255 24.09 5.62 -15.31
CA ARG A 255 24.76 6.50 -16.28
C ARG A 255 24.90 5.84 -17.65
N ALA A 256 25.23 4.56 -17.70
CA ALA A 256 25.32 3.79 -18.96
C ALA A 256 23.96 3.73 -19.67
N VAL A 257 22.91 3.39 -18.93
CA VAL A 257 21.53 3.37 -19.43
C VAL A 257 21.09 4.74 -19.97
N ARG A 258 21.36 5.82 -19.21
CA ARG A 258 20.99 7.20 -19.64
C ARG A 258 21.69 7.61 -20.93
N ASN A 259 22.87 7.10 -21.22
CA ASN A 259 23.67 7.43 -22.38
C ASN A 259 23.46 6.41 -23.53
N TYR A 260 22.49 5.50 -23.41
CA TYR A 260 22.19 4.51 -24.44
C TYR A 260 21.68 5.27 -25.70
N PRO A 261 22.32 5.04 -26.88
CA PRO A 261 22.10 5.90 -28.04
C PRO A 261 20.86 5.53 -28.87
N GLU A 262 20.39 4.28 -28.80
CA GLU A 262 19.40 3.75 -29.75
C GLU A 262 17.96 4.04 -29.32
N GLU A 263 17.72 4.10 -28.01
CA GLU A 263 16.41 4.33 -27.46
C GLU A 263 16.45 5.20 -26.19
N ALA A 264 15.50 6.13 -26.05
CA ALA A 264 15.40 6.92 -24.82
C ALA A 264 14.84 6.09 -23.67
N ILE A 265 15.70 5.70 -22.75
CA ILE A 265 15.39 4.85 -21.62
C ILE A 265 15.82 5.46 -20.29
N SER A 266 15.19 5.02 -19.22
CA SER A 266 15.50 5.45 -17.85
C SER A 266 15.66 4.23 -16.93
N ALA A 267 16.69 4.27 -16.09
CA ALA A 267 16.84 3.36 -14.96
C ALA A 267 16.59 4.11 -13.66
N VAL A 268 15.65 3.65 -12.88
CA VAL A 268 15.13 4.34 -11.70
C VAL A 268 15.27 3.46 -10.47
N ILE A 269 15.76 4.04 -9.39
CA ILE A 269 15.78 3.39 -8.08
C ILE A 269 14.38 3.52 -7.47
N PRO A 270 13.63 2.42 -7.23
CA PRO A 270 12.24 2.51 -6.76
C PRO A 270 12.09 3.35 -5.48
N GLY A 271 12.97 3.13 -4.51
CA GLY A 271 12.93 3.88 -3.24
C GLY A 271 13.16 5.39 -3.40
N VAL A 272 13.96 5.82 -4.39
CA VAL A 272 14.18 7.25 -4.67
C VAL A 272 12.94 7.87 -5.31
N ALA A 273 12.31 7.18 -6.27
CA ALA A 273 11.07 7.65 -6.87
C ALA A 273 9.92 7.77 -5.83
N LEU A 274 9.85 6.83 -4.90
CA LEU A 274 8.89 6.90 -3.79
C LEU A 274 9.20 8.05 -2.83
N ALA A 275 10.47 8.31 -2.53
CA ALA A 275 10.86 9.46 -1.71
C ALA A 275 10.45 10.78 -2.38
N GLU A 276 10.55 10.88 -3.71
CA GLU A 276 10.07 12.02 -4.48
C GLU A 276 8.54 12.17 -4.35
N LEU A 277 7.78 11.08 -4.47
CA LEU A 277 6.33 11.07 -4.21
C LEU A 277 6.01 11.63 -2.82
N TRP A 278 6.69 11.11 -1.78
CA TRP A 278 6.46 11.57 -0.41
C TRP A 278 6.84 13.03 -0.20
N SER A 279 7.85 13.54 -0.91
CA SER A 279 8.20 14.96 -0.86
C SER A 279 7.09 15.85 -1.43
N MET A 280 6.42 15.41 -2.50
CA MET A 280 5.25 16.10 -3.07
C MET A 280 4.04 16.04 -2.15
N VAL A 281 3.81 14.91 -1.50
CA VAL A 281 2.72 14.71 -0.53
C VAL A 281 3.00 15.40 0.82
N GLY A 282 4.22 15.85 1.05
CA GLY A 282 4.63 16.52 2.31
C GLY A 282 3.81 17.76 2.68
N ILE A 283 3.16 18.41 1.71
CA ILE A 283 2.17 19.47 1.97
C ILE A 283 0.99 18.93 2.79
N VAL A 284 0.54 17.73 2.46
CA VAL A 284 -0.56 17.05 3.18
C VAL A 284 -0.14 16.73 4.61
N ASP A 285 1.09 16.26 4.82
CA ASP A 285 1.66 16.05 6.16
C ASP A 285 1.65 17.34 6.99
N SER A 286 1.97 18.48 6.38
CA SER A 286 1.95 19.79 7.05
C SER A 286 0.53 20.19 7.45
N VAL A 287 -0.48 19.92 6.62
CA VAL A 287 -1.89 20.16 6.95
C VAL A 287 -2.34 19.29 8.11
N PHE A 288 -1.98 18.01 8.13
CA PHE A 288 -2.27 17.11 9.24
C PHE A 288 -1.58 17.56 10.53
N GLN A 289 -0.32 18.02 10.45
CA GLN A 289 0.37 18.60 11.60
C GLN A 289 -0.36 19.82 12.16
N LEU A 290 -0.84 20.73 11.30
CA LEU A 290 -1.65 21.87 11.72
C LEU A 290 -2.94 21.43 12.42
N LEU A 291 -3.66 20.47 11.86
CA LEU A 291 -4.86 19.88 12.47
C LEU A 291 -4.55 19.28 13.85
N ASN A 292 -3.44 18.56 13.98
CA ASN A 292 -2.98 18.00 15.24
C ASN A 292 -2.75 19.09 16.29
N TRP A 293 -2.09 20.19 15.93
CA TRP A 293 -1.92 21.33 16.84
C TRP A 293 -3.23 21.97 17.25
N LEU A 294 -4.20 22.09 16.33
CA LEU A 294 -5.54 22.61 16.63
C LEU A 294 -6.28 21.69 17.61
N ILE A 295 -6.25 20.37 17.41
CA ILE A 295 -6.88 19.39 18.29
C ILE A 295 -6.25 19.45 19.68
N ILE A 296 -4.93 19.54 19.79
CA ILE A 296 -4.22 19.70 21.06
C ILE A 296 -4.67 21.00 21.75
N GLY A 297 -4.73 22.11 21.02
CA GLY A 297 -5.19 23.39 21.55
C GLY A 297 -6.60 23.32 22.09
N ILE A 298 -7.54 22.75 21.35
CA ILE A 298 -8.93 22.55 21.78
C ILE A 298 -8.99 21.65 23.02
N SER A 299 -8.20 20.58 23.07
CA SER A 299 -8.13 19.68 24.23
C SER A 299 -7.63 20.38 25.50
N ILE A 300 -6.61 21.24 25.35
CA ILE A 300 -6.10 22.06 26.48
C ILE A 300 -7.17 23.04 26.97
N VAL A 301 -7.83 23.76 26.06
CA VAL A 301 -8.92 24.68 26.41
C VAL A 301 -10.05 23.94 27.13
N GLY A 302 -10.45 22.78 26.63
CA GLY A 302 -11.46 21.91 27.24
C GLY A 302 -11.05 21.47 28.67
N MET A 303 -9.80 21.08 28.87
CA MET A 303 -9.26 20.70 30.17
C MET A 303 -9.25 21.89 31.16
N VAL A 304 -8.78 23.05 30.71
CA VAL A 304 -8.78 24.28 31.54
C VAL A 304 -10.20 24.68 31.93
N THR A 305 -11.13 24.67 30.97
CA THR A 305 -12.55 24.96 31.23
C THR A 305 -13.13 23.99 32.26
N MET A 306 -12.82 22.70 32.15
CA MET A 306 -13.25 21.70 33.13
C MET A 306 -12.69 21.98 34.52
N ILE A 307 -11.40 22.33 34.63
CA ILE A 307 -10.78 22.66 35.93
C ILE A 307 -11.48 23.86 36.55
N ILE A 308 -11.69 24.95 35.79
CA ILE A 308 -12.35 26.18 36.28
C ILE A 308 -13.78 25.86 36.74
N THR A 309 -14.58 25.22 35.89
CA THR A 309 -15.98 24.85 36.24
C THR A 309 -16.01 23.87 37.42
N GLY A 310 -15.05 22.96 37.49
CA GLY A 310 -14.87 22.06 38.62
C GLY A 310 -14.54 22.76 39.91
N LEU A 311 -13.71 23.81 39.90
CA LEU A 311 -13.38 24.63 41.06
C LEU A 311 -14.61 25.45 41.53
N ASP A 312 -15.34 26.08 40.61
CA ASP A 312 -16.54 26.84 40.93
C ASP A 312 -17.61 26.00 41.63
N SER A 313 -17.83 24.79 41.11
CA SER A 313 -18.78 23.84 41.71
C SER A 313 -18.34 23.29 43.08
N ARG A 314 -17.03 23.43 43.42
CA ARG A 314 -16.40 22.94 44.68
C ARG A 314 -16.09 24.01 45.69
N THR A 315 -16.42 25.28 45.45
CA THR A 315 -16.08 26.38 46.37
C THR A 315 -16.52 26.06 47.78
N ARG A 316 -17.70 25.50 47.99
CA ARG A 316 -18.21 25.07 49.29
C ARG A 316 -17.40 23.95 49.95
N GLU A 317 -17.09 22.90 49.21
CA GLU A 317 -16.28 21.77 49.68
C GLU A 317 -14.84 22.20 50.01
N LEU A 318 -14.23 23.01 49.16
CA LEU A 318 -12.88 23.53 49.32
C LEU A 318 -12.82 24.48 50.53
N THR A 319 -13.86 25.29 50.75
CA THR A 319 -13.97 26.17 51.91
C THR A 319 -14.08 25.38 53.22
N ILE A 320 -14.88 24.32 53.27
CA ILE A 320 -14.98 23.41 54.43
C ILE A 320 -13.63 22.73 54.71
N LEU A 321 -12.96 22.20 53.68
CA LEU A 321 -11.64 21.57 53.82
C LEU A 321 -10.59 22.57 54.34
N ARG A 322 -10.66 23.82 53.92
CA ARG A 322 -9.80 24.90 54.40
C ARG A 322 -10.09 25.24 55.85
N ALA A 323 -11.37 25.27 56.23
CA ALA A 323 -11.78 25.51 57.64
C ALA A 323 -11.34 24.38 58.58
N LEU A 324 -11.21 23.12 58.02
CA LEU A 324 -10.68 21.96 58.73
C LEU A 324 -9.13 21.92 58.77
N GLY A 325 -8.45 22.97 58.28
CA GLY A 325 -6.99 23.13 58.42
C GLY A 325 -6.16 22.63 57.27
N LEU A 326 -6.77 22.31 56.09
CA LEU A 326 -5.97 21.99 54.90
C LEU A 326 -5.31 23.26 54.33
N SER A 327 -3.98 23.21 54.14
CA SER A 327 -3.22 24.29 53.52
C SER A 327 -3.51 24.42 52.00
N PRO A 328 -3.42 25.63 51.43
CA PRO A 328 -3.67 25.88 50.01
C PRO A 328 -2.87 24.96 49.06
N PRO A 329 -1.56 24.66 49.28
CA PRO A 329 -0.82 23.77 48.42
C PRO A 329 -1.33 22.31 48.43
N LYS A 330 -1.89 21.85 49.58
CA LYS A 330 -2.50 20.52 49.66
C LYS A 330 -3.82 20.44 48.86
N LEU A 331 -4.58 21.54 48.84
CA LEU A 331 -5.80 21.64 48.03
C LEU A 331 -5.46 21.66 46.52
N ALA A 332 -4.47 22.48 46.15
CA ALA A 332 -3.98 22.50 44.77
C ALA A 332 -3.45 21.12 44.32
N GLY A 333 -2.70 20.42 45.16
CA GLY A 333 -2.21 19.07 44.92
C GLY A 333 -3.34 18.05 44.71
N LEU A 334 -4.47 18.20 45.42
CA LEU A 334 -5.65 17.36 45.27
C LEU A 334 -6.32 17.54 43.89
N VAL A 335 -6.46 18.79 43.46
CA VAL A 335 -7.02 19.13 42.13
C VAL A 335 -6.09 18.63 41.01
N LEU A 336 -4.77 18.82 41.16
CA LEU A 336 -3.78 18.32 40.18
C LEU A 336 -3.82 16.80 40.08
N LEU A 337 -3.89 16.09 41.21
CA LEU A 337 -3.97 14.63 41.21
C LEU A 337 -5.23 14.12 40.50
N GLU A 338 -6.36 14.77 40.72
CA GLU A 338 -7.62 14.46 40.04
C GLU A 338 -7.49 14.66 38.53
N THR A 339 -6.92 15.79 38.10
CA THR A 339 -6.69 16.09 36.67
C THR A 339 -5.77 15.05 36.03
N ILE A 340 -4.71 14.65 36.72
CA ILE A 340 -3.79 13.59 36.24
C ILE A 340 -4.53 12.26 36.08
N ILE A 341 -5.37 11.87 37.03
CA ILE A 341 -6.14 10.62 36.93
C ILE A 341 -7.12 10.67 35.75
N ILE A 342 -7.83 11.79 35.57
CA ILE A 342 -8.76 11.96 34.44
C ILE A 342 -8.01 11.91 33.13
N SER A 343 -6.87 12.61 33.01
CA SER A 343 -6.05 12.58 31.79
C SER A 343 -5.52 11.20 31.50
N LEU A 344 -5.02 10.49 32.51
CA LEU A 344 -4.50 9.12 32.32
C LEU A 344 -5.60 8.14 31.89
N THR A 345 -6.79 8.24 32.49
CA THR A 345 -7.95 7.45 32.07
C THR A 345 -8.39 7.79 30.65
N ALA A 346 -8.35 9.04 30.23
CA ALA A 346 -8.66 9.46 28.88
C ALA A 346 -7.65 8.87 27.86
N VAL A 347 -6.35 8.91 28.16
CA VAL A 347 -5.30 8.32 27.30
C VAL A 347 -5.49 6.82 27.15
N LEU A 348 -5.71 6.10 28.27
CA LEU A 348 -5.95 4.65 28.22
C LEU A 348 -7.21 4.31 27.43
N SER A 349 -8.29 5.07 27.63
CA SER A 349 -9.53 4.90 26.87
C SER A 349 -9.32 5.19 25.38
N ALA A 350 -8.51 6.18 25.01
CA ALA A 350 -8.17 6.50 23.61
C ALA A 350 -7.41 5.34 22.96
N ILE A 351 -6.41 4.77 23.63
CA ILE A 351 -5.64 3.63 23.13
C ILE A 351 -6.56 2.42 22.89
N VAL A 352 -7.43 2.10 23.85
CA VAL A 352 -8.39 1.00 23.70
C VAL A 352 -9.37 1.27 22.55
N LEU A 353 -9.85 2.50 22.42
CA LEU A 353 -10.76 2.90 21.35
C LEU A 353 -10.09 2.77 19.96
N VAL A 354 -8.86 3.25 19.82
CA VAL A 354 -8.10 3.13 18.57
C VAL A 354 -7.84 1.67 18.24
N TRP A 355 -7.42 0.86 19.21
CA TRP A 355 -7.24 -0.56 19.01
C TRP A 355 -8.53 -1.25 18.53
N PHE A 356 -9.64 -0.98 19.20
CA PHE A 356 -10.95 -1.53 18.80
C PHE A 356 -11.38 -1.08 17.39
N LEU A 357 -11.21 0.21 17.08
CA LEU A 357 -11.52 0.75 15.76
C LEU A 357 -10.60 0.16 14.68
N THR A 358 -9.31 -0.05 14.99
CA THR A 358 -8.36 -0.65 14.04
C THR A 358 -8.76 -2.09 13.73
N VAL A 359 -9.09 -2.89 14.77
CA VAL A 359 -9.57 -4.27 14.57
C VAL A 359 -10.90 -4.31 13.81
N ALA A 360 -11.86 -3.44 14.17
CA ALA A 360 -13.17 -3.41 13.50
C ALA A 360 -13.11 -2.87 12.06
N ALA A 361 -12.14 -1.99 11.77
CA ALA A 361 -11.97 -1.39 10.45
C ALA A 361 -10.95 -2.14 9.58
N ALA A 362 -10.21 -3.10 10.13
CA ALA A 362 -9.16 -3.82 9.41
C ALA A 362 -9.70 -4.49 8.14
N ASP A 363 -10.83 -5.17 8.24
CA ASP A 363 -11.47 -5.83 7.10
C ASP A 363 -11.96 -4.81 6.05
N LEU A 364 -12.52 -3.69 6.50
CA LEU A 364 -13.02 -2.62 5.63
C LEU A 364 -11.87 -1.90 4.91
N LEU A 365 -10.79 -1.61 5.60
CA LEU A 365 -9.61 -0.93 5.06
C LEU A 365 -8.82 -1.84 4.12
N ASN A 366 -8.76 -3.13 4.41
CA ASN A 366 -8.18 -4.12 3.51
C ASN A 366 -8.96 -4.19 2.18
N GLN A 367 -10.29 -4.20 2.24
CA GLN A 367 -11.17 -4.25 1.05
C GLN A 367 -11.13 -2.97 0.21
N TRP A 368 -10.99 -1.80 0.84
CA TRP A 368 -11.07 -0.50 0.15
C TRP A 368 -9.73 0.08 -0.27
N ALA A 369 -8.70 -0.11 0.51
CA ALA A 369 -7.40 0.53 0.33
C ALA A 369 -6.25 -0.45 0.04
N GLY A 370 -6.46 -1.76 0.19
CA GLY A 370 -5.39 -2.75 0.05
C GLY A 370 -4.24 -2.55 1.06
N VAL A 371 -4.52 -1.89 2.17
CA VAL A 371 -3.51 -1.55 3.19
C VAL A 371 -3.73 -2.44 4.40
N ARG A 372 -2.80 -3.34 4.70
CA ARG A 372 -2.76 -4.03 5.98
C ARG A 372 -2.26 -3.10 7.06
N ILE A 373 -3.07 -2.88 8.08
CA ILE A 373 -2.65 -2.20 9.31
C ILE A 373 -2.14 -3.28 10.25
N GLU A 374 -0.82 -3.38 10.43
CA GLU A 374 -0.23 -4.21 11.48
C GLU A 374 -0.62 -3.65 12.85
N LEU A 375 -1.08 -4.54 13.73
CA LEU A 375 -1.56 -4.24 15.10
C LEU A 375 -0.42 -3.99 16.08
#